data_92d4b067ed696013d4d8dd124529baea
#
_entry.id   92d4b067ed696013d4d8dd124529baea
#
_cell.length_a   1.000
_cell.length_b   1.000
_cell.length_c   1.000
_cell.angle_alpha   90.00
_cell.angle_beta   90.00
_cell.angle_gamma   90.00
#
_symmetry.space_group_name_H-M   'P 1'
#
loop_
_entity.id
_entity.type
_entity.pdbx_description
1 polymer ?
#
loop_
_entity_poly.entity_id
_entity_poly.type
_entity_poly.pdbx_seq_one_letter_code
_entity_poly.pdbx_strand_id
1 'polypeptide(L)' 'MNYKQIIDPVVFLQAHFCILFMERHKMPPNEFIELLKKKDIIKFLRLGYESFHLTGDEGVLEELDAFVFDSSVDY' A
#
# COMPACT_ATOMS: atom_id res chain seq x y z
N MET A 1 -12.17 2.82 26.13
CA MET A 1 -11.07 3.22 25.25
C MET A 1 -11.54 3.27 23.80
N ASN A 2 -11.15 4.31 23.09
CA ASN A 2 -11.59 4.49 21.71
C ASN A 2 -10.51 3.99 20.75
N TYR A 3 -10.83 3.00 19.94
CA TYR A 3 -9.92 2.46 18.95
C TYR A 3 -9.35 3.51 18.03
N LYS A 4 -10.16 4.49 17.65
CA LYS A 4 -9.75 5.52 16.71
C LYS A 4 -8.59 6.37 17.22
N GLN A 5 -8.38 6.39 18.52
CA GLN A 5 -7.29 7.15 19.12
C GLN A 5 -5.98 6.36 19.16
N ILE A 6 -6.04 5.05 18.92
CA ILE A 6 -4.88 4.17 18.98
C ILE A 6 -4.28 3.96 17.61
N ILE A 7 -5.13 3.90 16.58
CA ILE A 7 -4.69 3.58 15.22
C ILE A 7 -4.31 4.86 14.49
N ASP A 8 -3.04 4.95 14.10
CA ASP A 8 -2.53 6.03 13.27
C ASP A 8 -3.20 5.93 11.89
N PRO A 9 -3.80 7.01 11.37
CA PRO A 9 -4.44 6.98 10.05
C PRO A 9 -3.50 6.53 8.92
N VAL A 10 -2.23 6.90 9.00
CA VAL A 10 -1.25 6.48 7.99
C VAL A 10 -1.02 4.98 8.07
N VAL A 11 -0.87 4.44 9.28
CA VAL A 11 -0.69 3.01 9.47
C VAL A 11 -1.92 2.24 9.01
N PHE A 12 -3.11 2.78 9.28
CA PHE A 12 -4.35 2.17 8.82
C PHE A 12 -4.39 2.10 7.29
N LEU A 13 -4.03 3.18 6.62
CA LEU A 13 -4.00 3.22 5.16
C LEU A 13 -2.98 2.22 4.61
N GLN A 14 -1.80 2.15 5.22
CA GLN A 14 -0.77 1.21 4.80
C GLN A 14 -1.27 -0.24 4.90
N ALA A 15 -1.87 -0.60 6.04
CA ALA A 15 -2.39 -1.95 6.24
C ALA A 15 -3.52 -2.25 5.26
N HIS A 16 -4.44 -1.31 5.07
CA HIS A 16 -5.58 -1.46 4.18
C HIS A 16 -5.12 -1.78 2.75
N PHE A 17 -4.20 -0.99 2.21
CA PHE A 17 -3.77 -1.19 0.83
C PHE A 17 -2.82 -2.37 0.66
N CYS A 18 -2.07 -2.75 1.69
CA CYS A 18 -1.30 -3.98 1.63
C CYS A 18 -2.22 -5.19 1.51
N ILE A 19 -3.30 -5.21 2.29
CA ILE A 19 -4.28 -6.31 2.23
C ILE A 19 -4.96 -6.34 0.87
N LEU A 20 -5.43 -5.19 0.39
CA LEU A 20 -6.10 -5.13 -0.91
C LEU A 20 -5.17 -5.52 -2.05
N PHE A 21 -3.90 -5.12 -1.96
CA PHE A 21 -2.91 -5.49 -2.98
C PHE A 21 -2.72 -7.00 -3.02
N MET A 22 -2.57 -7.63 -1.86
CA MET A 22 -2.43 -9.08 -1.79
C MET A 22 -3.66 -9.78 -2.36
N GLU A 23 -4.86 -9.28 -2.05
CA GLU A 23 -6.10 -9.86 -2.57
C GLU A 23 -6.20 -9.69 -4.09
N ARG A 24 -5.85 -8.50 -4.59
CA ARG A 24 -5.91 -8.21 -6.04
C ARG A 24 -5.03 -9.16 -6.84
N HIS A 25 -3.86 -9.49 -6.32
CA HIS A 25 -2.89 -10.33 -7.03
C HIS A 25 -2.89 -11.77 -6.55
N LYS A 26 -3.81 -12.12 -5.65
CA LYS A 26 -3.87 -13.46 -5.05
C LYS A 26 -2.51 -13.88 -4.51
N MET A 27 -1.86 -12.92 -3.84
CA MET A 27 -0.50 -13.09 -3.37
C MET A 27 -0.51 -13.54 -1.91
N PRO A 28 0.13 -14.66 -1.58
CA PRO A 28 0.22 -15.09 -0.19
C PRO A 28 1.15 -14.19 0.61
N PRO A 29 0.97 -14.12 1.94
CA PRO A 29 1.77 -13.23 2.78
C PRO A 29 3.28 -13.41 2.64
N ASN A 30 3.77 -14.63 2.48
CA ASN A 30 5.20 -14.86 2.35
C ASN A 30 5.77 -14.25 1.07
N GLU A 31 5.02 -14.28 -0.03
CA GLU A 31 5.43 -13.61 -1.26
C GLU A 31 5.43 -12.10 -1.09
N PHE A 32 4.42 -11.58 -0.40
CA PHE A 32 4.32 -10.15 -0.18
C PHE A 32 5.48 -9.63 0.66
N ILE A 33 5.89 -10.40 1.67
CA ILE A 33 7.04 -10.03 2.50
C ILE A 33 8.31 -9.94 1.64
N GLU A 34 8.51 -10.88 0.72
CA GLU A 34 9.65 -10.82 -0.18
C GLU A 34 9.58 -9.60 -1.10
N LEU A 35 8.38 -9.24 -1.53
CA LEU A 35 8.17 -8.05 -2.33
C LEU A 35 8.51 -6.78 -1.56
N LEU A 36 8.16 -6.72 -0.28
CA LEU A 36 8.48 -5.58 0.57
C LEU A 36 9.97 -5.35 0.71
N LYS A 37 10.77 -6.42 0.58
CA LYS A 37 12.23 -6.30 0.63
C LYS A 37 12.79 -5.67 -0.65
N LYS A 38 12.06 -5.76 -1.75
CA LYS A 38 12.50 -5.25 -3.05
C LYS A 38 11.95 -3.88 -3.37
N LYS A 39 10.74 -3.59 -2.91
CA LYS A 39 10.04 -2.33 -3.16
C LYS A 39 9.50 -1.81 -1.84
N ASP A 40 9.83 -0.57 -1.52
CA ASP A 40 9.42 0.03 -0.25
C ASP A 40 7.98 0.53 -0.33
N ILE A 41 7.06 -0.43 -0.37
CA ILE A 41 5.62 -0.16 -0.48
C ILE A 41 5.12 0.63 0.72
N ILE A 42 5.62 0.30 1.90
CA ILE A 42 5.18 0.96 3.14
C ILE A 42 5.51 2.45 3.08
N LYS A 43 6.71 2.80 2.65
CA LYS A 43 7.11 4.20 2.51
C LYS A 43 6.34 4.89 1.39
N PHE A 44 6.11 4.19 0.28
CA PHE A 44 5.35 4.72 -0.84
C PHE A 44 3.95 5.15 -0.38
N LEU A 45 3.27 4.30 0.38
CA LEU A 45 1.94 4.59 0.88
C LEU A 45 1.95 5.73 1.89
N ARG A 46 2.99 5.81 2.73
CA ARG A 46 3.12 6.89 3.70
C ARG A 46 3.31 8.24 2.99
N LEU A 47 4.20 8.28 2.01
CA LEU A 47 4.47 9.51 1.28
C LEU A 47 3.28 9.97 0.46
N GLY A 48 2.45 9.03 0.00
CA GLY A 48 1.26 9.34 -0.77
C GLY A 48 0.00 9.57 0.05
N TYR A 49 0.08 9.53 1.38
CA TYR A 49 -1.10 9.54 2.24
C TYR A 49 -2.06 10.69 1.92
N GLU A 50 -1.53 11.92 1.78
CA GLU A 50 -2.37 13.09 1.53
C GLU A 50 -3.24 12.94 0.28
N SER A 51 -2.69 12.31 -0.75
CA SER A 51 -3.41 12.07 -1.99
C SER A 51 -4.28 10.83 -1.89
N PHE A 52 -3.71 9.76 -1.35
CA PHE A 52 -4.34 8.43 -1.38
C PHE A 52 -5.58 8.34 -0.50
N HIS A 53 -5.62 9.07 0.62
CA HIS A 53 -6.80 8.99 1.48
C HIS A 53 -8.03 9.68 0.85
N LEU A 54 -7.81 10.46 -0.21
CA LEU A 54 -8.88 11.12 -0.95
C LEU A 54 -9.22 10.40 -2.26
N THR A 55 -8.39 9.43 -2.65
CA THR A 55 -8.56 8.68 -3.88
C THR A 55 -9.29 7.37 -3.55
N GLY A 56 -10.14 6.89 -4.45
CA GLY A 56 -10.79 5.60 -4.27
C GLY A 56 -9.80 4.45 -4.30
N ASP A 57 -10.18 3.31 -3.73
CA ASP A 57 -9.30 2.14 -3.61
C ASP A 57 -8.71 1.72 -4.94
N GLU A 58 -9.52 1.70 -6.00
CA GLU A 58 -9.05 1.27 -7.31
C GLU A 58 -7.94 2.18 -7.85
N GLY A 59 -8.12 3.49 -7.69
CA GLY A 59 -7.10 4.45 -8.14
C GLY A 59 -5.78 4.27 -7.40
N VAL A 60 -5.83 4.05 -6.09
CA VAL A 60 -4.62 3.82 -5.30
C VAL A 60 -3.96 2.52 -5.70
N LEU A 61 -4.75 1.47 -5.93
CA LEU A 61 -4.20 0.17 -6.34
C LEU A 61 -3.54 0.26 -7.71
N GLU A 62 -4.07 1.06 -8.64
CA GLU A 62 -3.42 1.29 -9.93
C GLU A 62 -2.07 1.97 -9.76
N GLU A 63 -2.01 2.97 -8.87
CA GLU A 63 -0.76 3.66 -8.56
C GLU A 63 0.26 2.70 -7.93
N LEU A 64 -0.22 1.86 -7.03
CA LEU A 64 0.63 0.89 -6.36
C LEU A 64 1.15 -0.16 -7.34
N ASP A 65 0.29 -0.64 -8.25
CA ASP A 65 0.69 -1.57 -9.29
C ASP A 65 1.80 -0.97 -10.16
N ALA A 66 1.65 0.30 -10.53
CA ALA A 66 2.67 0.98 -11.33
C ALA A 66 3.99 1.07 -10.58
N PHE A 67 3.94 1.40 -9.29
CA PHE A 67 5.14 1.47 -8.47
C PHE A 67 5.85 0.12 -8.38
N VAL A 68 5.09 -0.95 -8.21
CA VAL A 68 5.66 -2.29 -7.99
C VAL A 68 6.13 -2.93 -9.30
N PHE A 69 5.31 -2.84 -10.35
CA PHE A 69 5.51 -3.65 -11.55
C PHE A 69 6.05 -2.88 -12.77
N ASP A 70 6.00 -1.56 -12.76
CA ASP A 70 6.48 -0.79 -13.90
C ASP A 70 7.98 -0.53 -13.76
N SER A 71 8.77 -1.32 -14.48
CA SER A 71 10.21 -1.21 -14.42
C SER A 71 10.76 0.05 -15.09
N SER A 72 9.93 0.77 -15.82
CA SER A 72 10.36 2.02 -16.45
C SER A 72 10.31 3.19 -15.48
N VAL A 73 9.64 3.01 -14.34
CA VAL A 73 9.52 4.03 -13.30
C VAL A 73 10.63 3.85 -12.29
N ASP A 74 11.51 4.86 -12.20
CA ASP A 74 12.64 4.83 -11.28
C ASP A 74 12.38 5.80 -10.14
N TYR A 75 12.15 5.24 -8.98
CA TYR A 75 11.93 6.02 -7.76
C TYR A 75 13.14 6.05 -6.89
#